data_cfee92a9fbec638987854f5e3c2aa05a
#
_entry.id   cfee92a9fbec638987854f5e3c2aa05a
#
_cell.length_a   1.000
_cell.length_b   1.000
_cell.length_c   1.000
_cell.angle_alpha   90.00
_cell.angle_beta   90.00
_cell.angle_gamma   90.00
#
_symmetry.space_group_name_H-M   'P 1'
#
loop_
_entity.id
_entity.type
_entity.pdbx_description
1 polymer ?
#
loop_
_entity_poly.entity_id
_entity_poly.type
_entity_poly.pdbx_seq_one_letter_code
_entity_poly.pdbx_strand_id
1 'polypeptide(L)'
;RIAFHTTGTGADVYCEGIENIESKDIENARELGYTIKLLAIAKRSGDQVETRVHPAMVPSESLLANIHDEYNAIEVVGSAVDTQVFYGKGAGQMPTASAVVADLVELGERKVAGAGTAVRDMIAGEEAVDFADVRRSEMRFYLRFLVADQPGVLEQIAHILAQGHISIASVIQKERDLQGGSVPLIIVTHEAKEEAMRKALSVLNRLDMVEENVVLIRMEELR
;
A
#
# COMPACT_ATOMS: atom_id res chain seq x y z
N ARG A 1 -4.18 -7.97 19.32
CA ARG A 1 -5.35 -7.63 18.47
C ARG A 1 -5.76 -6.20 18.82
N ILE A 2 -5.54 -5.29 17.91
CA ILE A 2 -6.23 -4.00 17.96
C ILE A 2 -7.63 -4.30 17.40
N ALA A 3 -8.58 -4.58 18.26
CA ALA A 3 -9.98 -4.70 17.88
C ALA A 3 -10.53 -3.27 17.79
N PHE A 4 -10.62 -2.74 16.59
CA PHE A 4 -11.46 -1.57 16.36
C PHE A 4 -12.92 -2.06 16.36
N HIS A 5 -13.70 -1.59 17.33
CA HIS A 5 -15.15 -1.74 17.23
C HIS A 5 -15.60 -0.70 16.21
N THR A 6 -15.69 -1.12 14.95
CA THR A 6 -16.17 -0.25 13.89
C THR A 6 -17.59 -0.66 13.57
N THR A 7 -18.47 0.30 13.40
CA THR A 7 -19.75 0.10 12.72
C THR A 7 -19.56 -0.06 11.21
N GLY A 8 -18.31 -0.02 10.74
CA GLY A 8 -17.92 -0.14 9.34
C GLY A 8 -18.05 -1.56 8.82
N THR A 9 -18.45 -1.67 7.58
CA THR A 9 -18.43 -2.90 6.80
C THR A 9 -17.07 -3.02 6.10
N GLY A 10 -16.68 -4.20 5.62
CA GLY A 10 -15.47 -4.37 4.80
C GLY A 10 -15.41 -3.47 3.54
N ALA A 11 -16.50 -2.78 3.21
CA ALA A 11 -16.59 -1.79 2.14
C ALA A 11 -15.84 -0.47 2.46
N ASP A 12 -15.52 -0.23 3.72
CA ASP A 12 -14.83 1.00 4.15
C ASP A 12 -13.29 0.89 4.03
N VAL A 13 -12.77 -0.31 3.72
CA VAL A 13 -11.34 -0.53 3.48
C VAL A 13 -11.04 -0.40 1.99
N TYR A 14 -10.18 0.54 1.64
CA TYR A 14 -9.67 0.60 0.26
C TYR A 14 -8.78 -0.61 -0.03
N CYS A 15 -9.10 -1.36 -1.09
CA CYS A 15 -8.34 -2.54 -1.48
C CYS A 15 -7.91 -2.45 -2.96
N GLU A 16 -6.63 -2.73 -3.21
CA GLU A 16 -6.05 -2.87 -4.54
C GLU A 16 -5.13 -4.09 -4.55
N GLY A 17 -5.27 -4.94 -5.57
CA GLY A 17 -4.45 -6.14 -5.74
C GLY A 17 -3.12 -5.86 -6.42
N ILE A 18 -2.39 -6.93 -6.72
CA ILE A 18 -1.05 -6.89 -7.32
C ILE A 18 -1.06 -7.21 -8.82
N GLU A 19 -2.22 -7.35 -9.43
CA GLU A 19 -2.39 -7.85 -10.79
C GLU A 19 -1.70 -6.96 -11.85
N ASN A 20 -1.55 -5.67 -11.54
CA ASN A 20 -0.93 -4.68 -12.43
C ASN A 20 0.58 -4.50 -12.19
N ILE A 21 1.16 -5.23 -11.22
CA ILE A 21 2.59 -5.13 -10.90
C ILE A 21 3.37 -6.10 -11.78
N GLU A 22 4.31 -5.58 -12.54
CA GLU A 22 5.18 -6.35 -13.42
C GLU A 22 6.61 -6.43 -12.88
N SER A 23 7.41 -7.37 -13.42
CA SER A 23 8.83 -7.51 -13.05
C SER A 23 9.61 -6.22 -13.26
N LYS A 24 9.28 -5.45 -14.32
CA LYS A 24 9.90 -4.16 -14.61
C LYS A 24 9.63 -3.11 -13.50
N ASP A 25 8.48 -3.19 -12.81
CA ASP A 25 8.18 -2.29 -11.69
C ASP A 25 9.05 -2.63 -10.47
N ILE A 26 9.29 -3.93 -10.24
CA ILE A 26 10.18 -4.40 -9.16
C ILE A 26 11.63 -3.95 -9.42
N GLU A 27 12.08 -4.04 -10.67
CA GLU A 27 13.41 -3.57 -11.08
C GLU A 27 13.54 -2.05 -10.91
N ASN A 28 12.56 -1.29 -11.40
CA ASN A 28 12.53 0.15 -11.26
C ASN A 28 12.49 0.60 -9.79
N ALA A 29 11.68 -0.07 -8.96
CA ALA A 29 11.64 0.21 -7.53
C ALA A 29 13.02 0.03 -6.89
N ARG A 30 13.72 -1.07 -7.22
CA ARG A 30 15.06 -1.34 -6.70
C ARG A 30 16.08 -0.28 -7.13
N GLU A 31 16.05 0.15 -8.39
CA GLU A 31 16.91 1.22 -8.89
C GLU A 31 16.66 2.55 -8.17
N LEU A 32 15.41 2.80 -7.76
CA LEU A 32 15.01 3.96 -6.98
C LEU A 32 15.31 3.84 -5.48
N GLY A 33 15.81 2.68 -5.01
CA GLY A 33 16.07 2.43 -3.58
C GLY A 33 14.84 1.98 -2.79
N TYR A 34 13.84 1.40 -3.47
CA TYR A 34 12.59 0.93 -2.88
C TYR A 34 12.36 -0.56 -3.13
N THR A 35 11.53 -1.14 -2.29
CA THR A 35 11.00 -2.52 -2.44
C THR A 35 9.48 -2.45 -2.50
N ILE A 36 8.86 -3.20 -3.41
CA ILE A 36 7.39 -3.29 -3.47
C ILE A 36 6.91 -4.35 -2.48
N LYS A 37 5.99 -3.97 -1.61
CA LYS A 37 5.33 -4.86 -0.65
C LYS A 37 3.81 -4.65 -0.72
N LEU A 38 3.04 -5.73 -0.53
CA LEU A 38 1.60 -5.62 -0.29
C LEU A 38 1.40 -5.28 1.19
N LEU A 39 0.90 -4.09 1.46
CA LEU A 39 0.72 -3.59 2.82
C LEU A 39 -0.76 -3.46 3.18
N ALA A 40 -1.11 -3.88 4.38
CA ALA A 40 -2.33 -3.48 5.06
C ALA A 40 -1.97 -2.37 6.05
N ILE A 41 -2.55 -1.20 5.86
CA ILE A 41 -2.21 0.02 6.58
C ILE A 41 -3.43 0.53 7.33
N ALA A 42 -3.26 0.85 8.62
CA ALA A 42 -4.24 1.57 9.41
C ALA A 42 -3.57 2.76 10.08
N LYS A 43 -4.04 3.97 9.80
CA LYS A 43 -3.51 5.21 10.38
C LYS A 43 -4.62 5.94 11.14
N ARG A 44 -4.41 6.20 12.44
CA ARG A 44 -5.34 7.01 13.24
C ARG A 44 -4.91 8.46 13.20
N SER A 45 -5.87 9.33 12.93
CA SER A 45 -5.70 10.79 13.02
C SER A 45 -6.88 11.39 13.77
N GLY A 46 -6.68 11.78 15.03
CA GLY A 46 -7.75 12.18 15.91
C GLY A 46 -8.77 11.05 16.13
N ASP A 47 -10.03 11.32 15.80
CA ASP A 47 -11.15 10.37 15.94
C ASP A 47 -11.42 9.57 14.67
N GLN A 48 -10.58 9.72 13.64
CA GLN A 48 -10.72 9.00 12.38
C GLN A 48 -9.61 7.98 12.19
N VAL A 49 -9.94 6.87 11.49
CA VAL A 49 -8.99 5.84 11.08
C VAL A 49 -9.06 5.66 9.58
N GLU A 50 -7.94 5.84 8.91
CA GLU A 50 -7.76 5.49 7.51
C GLU A 50 -7.33 4.03 7.42
N THR A 51 -7.98 3.25 6.55
CA THR A 51 -7.65 1.84 6.32
C THR A 51 -7.50 1.55 4.83
N ARG A 52 -6.41 0.89 4.46
CA ARG A 52 -6.15 0.51 3.06
C ARG A 52 -5.28 -0.73 2.94
N VAL A 53 -5.47 -1.47 1.87
CA VAL A 53 -4.63 -2.62 1.47
C VAL A 53 -4.25 -2.42 0.02
N HIS A 54 -2.96 -2.28 -0.26
CA HIS A 54 -2.47 -2.08 -1.63
C HIS A 54 -0.98 -2.39 -1.76
N PRO A 55 -0.47 -2.65 -2.97
CA PRO A 55 0.98 -2.64 -3.20
C PRO A 55 1.55 -1.25 -2.95
N ALA A 56 2.65 -1.20 -2.22
CA ALA A 56 3.35 0.03 -1.88
C ALA A 56 4.85 -0.11 -2.09
N MET A 57 5.49 0.96 -2.55
CA MET A 57 6.94 1.10 -2.52
C MET A 57 7.37 1.57 -1.14
N VAL A 58 8.21 0.79 -0.47
CA VAL A 58 8.79 1.13 0.83
C VAL A 58 10.31 1.26 0.70
N PRO A 59 10.98 2.15 1.43
CA PRO A 59 12.44 2.28 1.38
C PRO A 59 13.11 0.92 1.61
N SER A 60 14.07 0.54 0.77
CA SER A 60 14.72 -0.79 0.83
C SER A 60 15.47 -1.04 2.14
N GLU A 61 15.83 0.02 2.86
CA GLU A 61 16.48 -0.02 4.17
C GLU A 61 15.50 -0.25 5.33
N SER A 62 14.19 -0.11 5.09
CA SER A 62 13.17 -0.31 6.13
C SER A 62 13.08 -1.78 6.56
N LEU A 63 12.64 -2.01 7.80
CA LEU A 63 12.45 -3.38 8.32
C LEU A 63 11.44 -4.16 7.49
N LEU A 64 10.32 -3.52 7.13
CA LEU A 64 9.26 -4.19 6.36
C LEU A 64 9.71 -4.56 4.93
N ALA A 65 10.65 -3.81 4.32
CA ALA A 65 11.21 -4.15 3.01
C ALA A 65 11.95 -5.49 3.04
N ASN A 66 12.56 -5.83 4.18
CA ASN A 66 13.43 -6.99 4.37
C ASN A 66 12.71 -8.24 4.93
N ILE A 67 11.38 -8.25 4.93
CA ILE A 67 10.58 -9.43 5.27
C ILE A 67 10.36 -10.24 4.00
N HIS A 68 10.79 -11.49 3.98
CA HIS A 68 10.78 -12.36 2.81
C HIS A 68 10.16 -13.73 3.12
N ASP A 69 9.86 -14.48 2.07
CA ASP A 69 9.38 -15.87 2.09
C ASP A 69 8.11 -16.05 2.95
N GLU A 70 8.10 -17.04 3.82
CA GLU A 70 6.97 -17.36 4.71
C GLU A 70 6.84 -16.43 5.93
N TYR A 71 7.69 -15.41 6.04
CA TYR A 71 7.66 -14.49 7.17
C TYR A 71 6.70 -13.32 6.94
N ASN A 72 6.03 -12.92 8.00
CA ASN A 72 5.19 -11.75 8.07
C ASN A 72 5.70 -10.81 9.16
N ALA A 73 5.39 -9.52 9.02
CA ALA A 73 5.64 -8.54 10.06
C ALA A 73 4.44 -7.61 10.23
N ILE A 74 4.28 -7.12 11.45
CA ILE A 74 3.36 -6.04 11.79
C ILE A 74 4.18 -4.95 12.45
N GLU A 75 4.20 -3.77 11.85
CA GLU A 75 4.78 -2.57 12.43
C GLU A 75 3.69 -1.75 13.10
N VAL A 76 3.91 -1.37 14.34
CA VAL A 76 3.00 -0.54 15.13
C VAL A 76 3.77 0.67 15.64
N VAL A 77 3.31 1.85 15.27
CA VAL A 77 3.86 3.12 15.77
C VAL A 77 2.94 3.65 16.85
N GLY A 78 3.44 3.69 18.07
CA GLY A 78 2.70 4.15 19.25
C GLY A 78 3.26 5.44 19.81
N SER A 79 2.41 6.26 20.42
CA SER A 79 2.80 7.56 21.00
C SER A 79 3.76 7.47 22.20
N ALA A 80 3.76 6.32 22.88
CA ALA A 80 4.56 6.14 24.11
C ALA A 80 5.74 5.17 23.93
N VAL A 81 5.62 4.21 23.01
CA VAL A 81 6.60 3.13 22.81
C VAL A 81 7.32 3.22 21.47
N ASP A 82 7.00 4.26 20.71
CA ASP A 82 7.55 4.48 19.37
C ASP A 82 7.28 3.27 18.42
N THR A 83 8.19 2.96 17.54
CA THR A 83 8.03 1.89 16.56
C THR A 83 8.33 0.52 17.17
N GLN A 84 7.36 -0.39 17.08
CA GLN A 84 7.47 -1.79 17.47
C GLN A 84 7.23 -2.67 16.24
N VAL A 85 8.03 -3.71 16.06
CA VAL A 85 7.85 -4.67 14.97
C VAL A 85 7.65 -6.07 15.54
N PHE A 86 6.56 -6.70 15.18
CA PHE A 86 6.25 -8.09 15.46
C PHE A 86 6.56 -8.91 14.21
N TYR A 87 7.44 -9.87 14.34
CA TYR A 87 7.95 -10.66 13.22
C TYR A 87 7.84 -12.14 13.51
N GLY A 88 7.40 -12.93 12.54
CA GLY A 88 7.30 -14.37 12.69
C GLY A 88 6.82 -15.08 11.42
N LYS A 89 6.84 -16.41 11.44
CA LYS A 89 6.35 -17.19 10.32
C LYS A 89 4.83 -17.09 10.24
N GLY A 90 4.33 -16.57 9.11
CA GLY A 90 2.91 -16.47 8.80
C GLY A 90 2.37 -17.72 8.09
N ALA A 91 3.26 -18.56 7.52
CA ALA A 91 2.91 -19.76 6.79
C ALA A 91 3.88 -20.91 7.14
N GLY A 92 3.55 -22.10 6.66
CA GLY A 92 4.32 -23.32 6.88
C GLY A 92 3.56 -24.36 7.71
N GLN A 93 3.88 -25.65 7.49
CA GLN A 93 3.16 -26.77 8.11
C GLN A 93 3.14 -26.69 9.64
N MET A 94 4.32 -26.56 10.26
CA MET A 94 4.43 -26.55 11.73
C MET A 94 3.90 -25.26 12.37
N PRO A 95 4.20 -24.05 11.87
CA PRO A 95 3.61 -22.83 12.41
C PRO A 95 2.08 -22.81 12.35
N THR A 96 1.50 -23.25 11.25
CA THR A 96 0.05 -23.34 11.09
C THR A 96 -0.56 -24.39 12.03
N ALA A 97 0.01 -25.58 12.09
CA ALA A 97 -0.45 -26.64 13.00
C ALA A 97 -0.36 -26.21 14.47
N SER A 98 0.74 -25.56 14.86
CA SER A 98 0.93 -25.04 16.22
C SER A 98 -0.13 -24.02 16.60
N ALA A 99 -0.47 -23.08 15.69
CA ALA A 99 -1.49 -22.08 15.94
C ALA A 99 -2.88 -22.72 16.13
N VAL A 100 -3.25 -23.66 15.25
CA VAL A 100 -4.53 -24.39 15.35
C VAL A 100 -4.62 -25.18 16.66
N VAL A 101 -3.55 -25.89 17.02
CA VAL A 101 -3.53 -26.69 18.28
C VAL A 101 -3.61 -25.75 19.50
N ALA A 102 -2.92 -24.62 19.49
CA ALA A 102 -2.98 -23.64 20.57
C ALA A 102 -4.40 -23.09 20.76
N ASP A 103 -5.11 -22.77 19.68
CA ASP A 103 -6.50 -22.32 19.73
C ASP A 103 -7.43 -23.42 20.29
N LEU A 104 -7.22 -24.69 19.90
CA LEU A 104 -8.00 -25.83 20.42
C LEU A 104 -7.77 -26.05 21.91
N VAL A 105 -6.53 -25.95 22.37
CA VAL A 105 -6.18 -26.06 23.80
C VAL A 105 -6.84 -24.93 24.59
N GLU A 106 -6.73 -23.68 24.14
CA GLU A 106 -7.36 -22.53 24.79
C GLU A 106 -8.88 -22.69 24.91
N LEU A 107 -9.54 -23.12 23.82
CA LEU A 107 -10.98 -23.38 23.82
C LEU A 107 -11.36 -24.52 24.79
N GLY A 108 -10.55 -25.58 24.85
CA GLY A 108 -10.73 -26.67 25.77
C GLY A 108 -10.63 -26.26 27.24
N GLU A 109 -9.60 -25.49 27.58
CA GLU A 109 -9.40 -24.94 28.94
C GLU A 109 -10.55 -24.03 29.35
N ARG A 110 -11.00 -23.15 28.47
CA ARG A 110 -12.15 -22.26 28.72
C ARG A 110 -13.42 -23.05 28.97
N LYS A 111 -13.68 -24.10 28.21
CA LYS A 111 -14.84 -24.95 28.35
C LYS A 111 -14.83 -25.70 29.71
N VAL A 112 -13.68 -26.23 30.09
CA VAL A 112 -13.51 -26.92 31.39
C VAL A 112 -13.67 -25.95 32.56
N ALA A 113 -13.18 -24.75 32.44
CA ALA A 113 -13.32 -23.70 33.46
C ALA A 113 -14.74 -23.08 33.54
N GLY A 114 -15.70 -23.56 32.72
CA GLY A 114 -17.05 -23.00 32.68
C GLY A 114 -17.09 -21.57 32.14
N ALA A 115 -15.97 -21.04 31.61
CA ALA A 115 -15.94 -19.79 30.94
C ALA A 115 -16.59 -19.98 29.56
N GLY A 116 -17.62 -19.19 29.25
CA GLY A 116 -18.30 -19.25 27.96
C GLY A 116 -17.32 -19.09 26.79
N THR A 117 -17.75 -19.54 25.61
CA THR A 117 -16.99 -19.42 24.34
C THR A 117 -16.86 -17.94 23.86
N ALA A 118 -17.52 -17.02 24.56
CA ALA A 118 -17.36 -15.60 24.28
C ALA A 118 -15.87 -15.23 24.42
N VAL A 119 -15.24 -14.94 23.30
CA VAL A 119 -14.00 -14.18 23.28
C VAL A 119 -14.29 -12.97 24.16
N ARG A 120 -13.60 -12.84 25.31
CA ARG A 120 -13.68 -11.61 26.08
C ARG A 120 -13.42 -10.51 25.07
N ASP A 121 -14.43 -9.66 24.86
CA ASP A 121 -14.23 -8.42 24.15
C ASP A 121 -13.09 -7.73 24.86
N MET A 122 -11.88 -7.93 24.32
CA MET A 122 -10.71 -7.24 24.82
C MET A 122 -10.93 -5.78 24.44
N ILE A 123 -11.64 -5.11 25.36
CA ILE A 123 -11.76 -3.66 25.39
C ILE A 123 -12.15 -3.10 24.00
N ALA A 124 -13.37 -3.34 23.62
CA ALA A 124 -14.05 -2.40 22.77
C ALA A 124 -14.11 -1.11 23.59
N GLY A 125 -13.26 -0.15 23.28
CA GLY A 125 -13.53 1.21 23.72
C GLY A 125 -14.93 1.53 23.19
N GLU A 126 -15.77 2.11 24.02
CA GLU A 126 -17.14 2.48 23.66
C GLU A 126 -17.18 3.58 22.57
N GLU A 127 -16.03 4.07 22.15
CA GLU A 127 -15.93 5.12 21.13
C GLU A 127 -15.97 4.50 19.74
N ALA A 128 -17.05 4.76 19.01
CA ALA A 128 -17.13 4.50 17.60
C ALA A 128 -16.06 5.35 16.88
N VAL A 129 -15.23 4.71 16.05
CA VAL A 129 -14.23 5.38 15.25
C VAL A 129 -14.76 5.53 13.85
N ASP A 130 -14.73 6.75 13.31
CA ASP A 130 -15.11 7.03 11.95
C ASP A 130 -14.00 6.64 10.96
N PHE A 131 -14.38 6.09 9.81
CA PHE A 131 -13.42 5.85 8.74
C PHE A 131 -13.10 7.13 7.97
N ALA A 132 -11.82 7.42 7.85
CA ALA A 132 -11.36 8.49 6.98
C ALA A 132 -11.39 8.04 5.51
N ASP A 133 -11.81 8.95 4.63
CA ASP A 133 -11.76 8.70 3.20
C ASP A 133 -10.32 8.74 2.68
N VAL A 134 -9.82 7.60 2.20
CA VAL A 134 -8.48 7.45 1.64
C VAL A 134 -8.16 8.47 0.53
N ARG A 135 -9.19 8.98 -0.17
CA ARG A 135 -9.01 10.00 -1.21
C ARG A 135 -8.43 11.31 -0.70
N ARG A 136 -8.51 11.56 0.61
CA ARG A 136 -7.94 12.75 1.28
C ARG A 136 -6.49 12.57 1.71
N SER A 137 -5.98 11.34 1.67
CA SER A 137 -4.61 11.03 2.08
C SER A 137 -3.61 11.65 1.12
N GLU A 138 -2.51 12.11 1.67
CA GLU A 138 -1.38 12.66 0.91
C GLU A 138 -0.23 11.66 0.95
N MET A 139 0.35 11.40 -0.23
CA MET A 139 1.48 10.49 -0.40
C MET A 139 2.20 10.75 -1.71
N ARG A 140 3.38 10.17 -1.85
CA ARG A 140 4.12 10.18 -3.11
C ARG A 140 3.64 9.04 -4.00
N PHE A 141 3.78 9.22 -5.32
CA PHE A 141 3.38 8.24 -6.30
C PHE A 141 4.51 7.94 -7.28
N TYR A 142 4.66 6.66 -7.59
CA TYR A 142 5.36 6.16 -8.75
C TYR A 142 4.35 5.93 -9.86
N LEU A 143 4.65 6.45 -11.05
CA LEU A 143 3.86 6.28 -12.26
C LEU A 143 4.74 5.68 -13.34
N ARG A 144 4.31 4.59 -13.95
CA ARG A 144 4.95 4.01 -15.12
C ARG A 144 4.02 4.12 -16.32
N PHE A 145 4.53 4.72 -17.36
CA PHE A 145 3.89 4.89 -18.66
C PHE A 145 4.59 4.05 -19.71
N LEU A 146 3.84 3.55 -20.68
CA LEU A 146 4.33 3.18 -21.97
C LEU A 146 3.79 4.21 -22.98
N VAL A 147 4.67 5.03 -23.54
CA VAL A 147 4.27 6.16 -24.38
C VAL A 147 4.94 6.12 -25.74
N ALA A 148 4.27 6.72 -26.73
CA ALA A 148 4.86 6.93 -28.05
C ALA A 148 6.11 7.81 -27.92
N ASP A 149 7.19 7.43 -28.62
CA ASP A 149 8.44 8.20 -28.62
C ASP A 149 8.38 9.36 -29.59
N GLN A 150 7.77 10.45 -29.14
CA GLN A 150 7.62 11.68 -29.92
C GLN A 150 7.69 12.94 -29.06
N PRO A 151 8.12 14.07 -29.63
CA PRO A 151 8.15 15.35 -28.93
C PRO A 151 6.79 15.75 -28.38
N GLY A 152 6.78 16.38 -27.19
CA GLY A 152 5.56 16.90 -26.57
C GLY A 152 4.85 15.95 -25.61
N VAL A 153 5.19 14.64 -25.60
CA VAL A 153 4.55 13.66 -24.71
C VAL A 153 4.75 14.02 -23.23
N LEU A 154 5.98 14.27 -22.82
CA LEU A 154 6.29 14.67 -21.43
C LEU A 154 5.64 16.00 -21.06
N GLU A 155 5.57 16.95 -22.00
CA GLU A 155 4.89 18.23 -21.77
C GLU A 155 3.41 18.03 -21.42
N GLN A 156 2.69 17.22 -22.19
CA GLN A 156 1.26 16.98 -21.96
C GLN A 156 1.03 16.25 -20.63
N ILE A 157 1.84 15.24 -20.31
CA ILE A 157 1.76 14.53 -19.02
C ILE A 157 2.02 15.52 -17.87
N ALA A 158 3.09 16.31 -17.95
CA ALA A 158 3.44 17.28 -16.93
C ALA A 158 2.37 18.37 -16.77
N HIS A 159 1.74 18.79 -17.86
CA HIS A 159 0.64 19.75 -17.82
C HIS A 159 -0.58 19.19 -17.06
N ILE A 160 -0.98 17.95 -17.30
CA ILE A 160 -2.10 17.31 -16.61
C ILE A 160 -1.80 17.17 -15.12
N LEU A 161 -0.59 16.73 -14.76
CA LEU A 161 -0.18 16.64 -13.35
C LEU A 161 -0.20 18.02 -12.68
N ALA A 162 0.31 19.05 -13.35
CA ALA A 162 0.31 20.44 -12.85
C ALA A 162 -1.10 20.98 -12.63
N GLN A 163 -2.06 20.70 -13.52
CA GLN A 163 -3.46 21.07 -13.32
C GLN A 163 -4.07 20.42 -12.06
N GLY A 164 -3.60 19.22 -11.69
CA GLY A 164 -3.95 18.54 -10.45
C GLY A 164 -3.17 19.01 -9.22
N HIS A 165 -2.32 20.05 -9.35
CA HIS A 165 -1.38 20.49 -8.31
C HIS A 165 -0.42 19.38 -7.85
N ILE A 166 -0.09 18.45 -8.74
CA ILE A 166 0.83 17.33 -8.50
C ILE A 166 2.22 17.74 -8.99
N SER A 167 3.15 17.87 -8.08
CA SER A 167 4.54 18.24 -8.39
C SER A 167 5.37 16.99 -8.71
N ILE A 168 6.17 17.07 -9.77
CA ILE A 168 7.07 16.01 -10.20
C ILE A 168 8.38 16.09 -9.41
N ALA A 169 8.79 15.01 -8.79
CA ALA A 169 10.07 14.90 -8.08
C ALA A 169 11.19 14.39 -8.99
N SER A 170 10.89 13.40 -9.84
CA SER A 170 11.86 12.89 -10.83
C SER A 170 11.15 12.32 -12.06
N VAL A 171 11.88 12.36 -13.18
CA VAL A 171 11.49 11.74 -14.44
C VAL A 171 12.65 10.88 -14.92
N ILE A 172 12.37 9.64 -15.25
CA ILE A 172 13.34 8.68 -15.78
C ILE A 172 12.79 8.14 -17.08
N GLN A 173 13.50 8.37 -18.15
CA GLN A 173 13.22 7.74 -19.45
C GLN A 173 14.31 6.70 -19.69
N LYS A 174 13.91 5.43 -19.77
CA LYS A 174 14.83 4.35 -20.11
C LYS A 174 15.08 4.32 -21.62
N GLU A 175 16.25 3.79 -22.02
CA GLU A 175 16.66 3.78 -23.42
C GLU A 175 15.64 3.06 -24.33
N ARG A 176 15.58 3.53 -25.57
CA ARG A 176 14.73 3.00 -26.62
C ARG A 176 15.00 1.53 -26.86
N ASP A 177 13.95 0.73 -26.89
CA ASP A 177 14.02 -0.53 -27.63
C ASP A 177 14.08 -0.20 -29.15
N LEU A 178 15.18 -0.55 -29.80
CA LEU A 178 15.47 -0.18 -31.21
C LEU A 178 14.44 -0.68 -32.22
N GLN A 179 13.42 -1.42 -31.81
CA GLN A 179 12.40 -2.04 -32.66
C GLN A 179 10.97 -1.54 -32.46
N GLY A 180 10.70 -0.71 -31.48
CA GLY A 180 9.34 -0.24 -31.19
C GLY A 180 9.27 1.27 -31.02
N GLY A 181 8.25 1.90 -31.60
CA GLY A 181 8.00 3.36 -31.47
C GLY A 181 7.54 3.82 -30.08
N SER A 182 7.64 2.98 -29.04
CA SER A 182 7.19 3.25 -27.66
C SER A 182 8.33 3.19 -26.68
N VAL A 183 8.29 4.04 -25.67
CA VAL A 183 9.31 4.10 -24.62
C VAL A 183 8.69 4.08 -23.23
N PRO A 184 9.31 3.38 -22.27
CA PRO A 184 8.90 3.45 -20.89
C PRO A 184 9.33 4.79 -20.29
N LEU A 185 8.37 5.48 -19.67
CA LEU A 185 8.59 6.71 -18.94
C LEU A 185 8.15 6.51 -17.49
N ILE A 186 9.04 6.81 -16.55
CA ILE A 186 8.79 6.70 -15.11
C ILE A 186 8.74 8.11 -14.53
N ILE A 187 7.70 8.39 -13.77
CA ILE A 187 7.56 9.65 -13.03
C ILE A 187 7.35 9.33 -11.55
N VAL A 188 8.15 9.98 -10.70
CA VAL A 188 7.93 9.99 -9.25
C VAL A 188 7.46 11.39 -8.87
N THR A 189 6.41 11.46 -8.05
CA THR A 189 5.85 12.73 -7.60
C THR A 189 6.35 13.11 -6.22
N HIS A 190 6.27 14.38 -5.86
CA HIS A 190 6.19 14.80 -4.48
C HIS A 190 4.85 14.37 -3.86
N GLU A 191 4.64 14.65 -2.58
CA GLU A 191 3.37 14.38 -1.91
C GLU A 191 2.21 15.09 -2.62
N ALA A 192 1.14 14.34 -2.85
CA ALA A 192 -0.08 14.82 -3.48
C ALA A 192 -1.28 14.05 -2.93
N LYS A 193 -2.46 14.66 -3.02
CA LYS A 193 -3.71 14.01 -2.60
C LYS A 193 -4.07 12.87 -3.54
N GLU A 194 -4.47 11.73 -2.96
CA GLU A 194 -4.95 10.56 -3.71
C GLU A 194 -6.08 10.94 -4.68
N GLU A 195 -7.01 11.80 -4.27
CA GLU A 195 -8.10 12.27 -5.13
C GLU A 195 -7.61 13.01 -6.38
N ALA A 196 -6.61 13.89 -6.21
CA ALA A 196 -6.02 14.63 -7.32
C ALA A 196 -5.30 13.69 -8.29
N MET A 197 -4.55 12.73 -7.74
CA MET A 197 -3.86 11.72 -8.54
C MET A 197 -4.85 10.85 -9.33
N ARG A 198 -5.93 10.39 -8.71
CA ARG A 198 -6.97 9.59 -9.41
C ARG A 198 -7.62 10.36 -10.57
N LYS A 199 -7.91 11.66 -10.36
CA LYS A 199 -8.44 12.53 -11.42
C LYS A 199 -7.42 12.66 -12.56
N ALA A 200 -6.16 12.95 -12.25
CA ALA A 200 -5.10 13.04 -13.25
C ALA A 200 -4.95 11.71 -14.01
N LEU A 201 -4.92 10.57 -13.30
CA LEU A 201 -4.79 9.25 -13.91
C LEU A 201 -5.93 8.94 -14.90
N SER A 202 -7.16 9.35 -14.57
CA SER A 202 -8.32 9.16 -15.45
C SER A 202 -8.21 9.93 -16.77
N VAL A 203 -7.48 11.06 -16.77
CA VAL A 203 -7.20 11.86 -17.97
C VAL A 203 -6.00 11.29 -18.72
N LEU A 204 -4.93 10.95 -18.00
CA LEU A 204 -3.70 10.39 -18.57
C LEU A 204 -3.95 9.10 -19.35
N ASN A 205 -4.79 8.19 -18.83
CA ASN A 205 -5.15 6.94 -19.50
C ASN A 205 -6.00 7.11 -20.78
N ARG A 206 -6.44 8.33 -21.08
CA ARG A 206 -7.21 8.64 -22.31
C ARG A 206 -6.37 9.33 -23.38
N LEU A 207 -5.12 9.60 -23.11
CA LEU A 207 -4.23 10.22 -24.09
C LEU A 207 -3.87 9.20 -25.18
N ASP A 208 -4.03 9.57 -26.43
CA ASP A 208 -3.71 8.68 -27.59
C ASP A 208 -2.24 8.23 -27.61
N MET A 209 -1.34 9.01 -26.98
CA MET A 209 0.07 8.70 -26.88
C MET A 209 0.42 7.72 -25.74
N VAL A 210 -0.52 7.40 -24.87
CA VAL A 210 -0.36 6.42 -23.77
C VAL A 210 -0.93 5.10 -24.26
N GLU A 211 -0.04 4.13 -24.50
CA GLU A 211 -0.40 2.87 -25.17
C GLU A 211 -1.01 1.82 -24.24
N GLU A 212 -0.68 1.89 -22.96
CA GLU A 212 -1.19 1.00 -21.92
C GLU A 212 -1.68 1.83 -20.72
N ASN A 213 -2.55 1.24 -19.92
CA ASN A 213 -2.95 1.89 -18.67
C ASN A 213 -1.74 2.22 -17.80
N VAL A 214 -1.69 3.44 -17.30
CA VAL A 214 -0.62 3.91 -16.41
C VAL A 214 -0.61 3.08 -15.14
N VAL A 215 0.52 2.47 -14.83
CA VAL A 215 0.71 1.78 -13.56
C VAL A 215 1.04 2.80 -12.49
N LEU A 216 0.25 2.79 -11.43
CA LEU A 216 0.43 3.65 -10.27
C LEU A 216 0.77 2.79 -9.06
N ILE A 217 1.84 3.14 -8.34
CA ILE A 217 2.20 2.52 -7.05
C ILE A 217 2.41 3.64 -6.04
N ARG A 218 1.79 3.51 -4.89
CA ARG A 218 1.94 4.45 -3.76
C ARG A 218 3.28 4.22 -3.08
N MET A 219 3.90 5.30 -2.63
CA MET A 219 5.16 5.25 -1.91
C MET A 219 4.88 5.57 -0.44
N GLU A 220 5.23 4.66 0.45
CA GLU A 220 5.03 4.79 1.89
C GLU A 220 6.38 5.05 2.57
N GLU A 221 6.49 6.19 3.24
CA GLU A 221 7.63 6.46 4.13
C GLU A 221 7.29 5.83 5.49
N LEU A 222 7.93 4.69 5.76
CA LEU A 222 7.88 4.05 7.07
C LEU A 222 8.79 4.84 8.01
N ARG A 223 8.26 5.29 9.12
CA ARG A 223 8.98 6.08 10.12
C ARG A 223 9.75 5.20 11.10
#